data_c63e976397e09270dc8d764e27bb2e80
#
_entry.id   c63e976397e09270dc8d764e27bb2e80
#
_cell.length_a   1.000
_cell.length_b   1.000
_cell.length_c   1.000
_cell.angle_alpha   90.00
_cell.angle_beta   90.00
_cell.angle_gamma   90.00
#
_symmetry.space_group_name_H-M   'P 1'
#
loop_
_entity.id
_entity.type
_entity.pdbx_description
1 polymer ?
#
loop_
_entity_poly.entity_id
_entity_poly.type
_entity_poly.pdbx_seq_one_letter_code
_entity_poly.pdbx_strand_id
1 'polypeptide(L)'
;MRKLTMPELNRLSVNEYRDADKTPIIIVLDNIRSMENVGAFFRTADAFRIKALYLCGITAQPPHREIHKTALGAEDSVDWMYFKTTQEACEMLHANGYRIFAVEQVEDSIKLDEFKATEKSAYIFGNEVDGVDDSVLPYCEQAVEIPQEGTKHSLNVSVSGGIVMYNIFKDLKNKKND
;
A
#
# COMPACT_ATOMS: atom_id res chain seq x y z
N MET A 1 -11.47 -4.66 31.46
CA MET A 1 -10.74 -4.97 30.20
C MET A 1 -9.32 -5.39 30.56
N ARG A 2 -8.74 -6.42 29.88
CA ARG A 2 -7.34 -6.80 29.98
C ARG A 2 -6.70 -6.86 28.59
N LYS A 3 -5.38 -6.70 28.52
CA LYS A 3 -4.63 -6.89 27.27
C LYS A 3 -4.58 -8.38 26.92
N LEU A 4 -4.70 -8.71 25.63
CA LEU A 4 -4.44 -10.06 25.12
C LEU A 4 -2.94 -10.35 25.15
N THR A 5 -2.59 -11.58 25.44
CA THR A 5 -1.21 -12.07 25.32
C THR A 5 -0.88 -12.41 23.87
N MET A 6 0.40 -12.52 23.53
CA MET A 6 0.83 -12.84 22.15
C MET A 6 0.21 -14.16 21.64
N PRO A 7 0.15 -15.26 22.41
CA PRO A 7 -0.53 -16.48 21.97
C PRO A 7 -2.02 -16.30 21.67
N GLU A 8 -2.73 -15.48 22.45
CA GLU A 8 -4.17 -15.23 22.26
C GLU A 8 -4.48 -14.43 20.99
N LEU A 9 -3.48 -13.74 20.41
CA LEU A 9 -3.65 -13.01 19.14
C LEU A 9 -3.71 -13.94 17.93
N ASN A 10 -3.31 -15.22 18.05
CA ASN A 10 -3.31 -16.22 16.99
C ASN A 10 -2.71 -15.70 15.66
N ARG A 11 -1.53 -15.05 15.75
CA ARG A 11 -0.83 -14.52 14.57
C ARG A 11 -0.23 -15.68 13.77
N LEU A 12 -0.33 -15.56 12.44
CA LEU A 12 0.24 -16.54 11.52
C LEU A 12 1.78 -16.51 11.62
N SER A 13 2.41 -17.67 11.47
CA SER A 13 3.82 -17.76 11.14
C SER A 13 4.06 -17.26 9.70
N VAL A 14 5.31 -16.99 9.34
CA VAL A 14 5.67 -16.57 7.96
C VAL A 14 5.21 -17.58 6.91
N ASN A 15 5.35 -18.88 7.18
CA ASN A 15 4.93 -19.93 6.25
C ASN A 15 3.39 -19.95 6.11
N GLU A 16 2.66 -19.95 7.21
CA GLU A 16 1.20 -19.87 7.19
C GLU A 16 0.70 -18.59 6.49
N TYR A 17 1.41 -17.46 6.69
CA TYR A 17 1.09 -16.22 6.00
C TYR A 17 1.26 -16.36 4.48
N ARG A 18 2.35 -16.99 4.01
CA ARG A 18 2.60 -17.21 2.58
C ARG A 18 1.52 -18.06 1.92
N ASP A 19 1.03 -19.07 2.63
CA ASP A 19 -0.02 -19.98 2.14
C ASP A 19 -1.45 -19.42 2.29
N ALA A 20 -1.64 -18.39 3.12
CA ALA A 20 -2.95 -17.80 3.37
C ALA A 20 -3.45 -16.96 2.18
N ASP A 21 -4.78 -16.91 2.01
CA ASP A 21 -5.42 -16.00 1.07
C ASP A 21 -5.01 -14.54 1.32
N LYS A 22 -4.65 -13.84 0.26
CA LYS A 22 -4.27 -12.43 0.30
C LYS A 22 -5.45 -11.53 -0.04
N THR A 23 -5.46 -10.34 0.52
CA THR A 23 -6.26 -9.22 0.02
C THR A 23 -5.76 -8.89 -1.40
N PRO A 24 -6.60 -9.01 -2.45
CA PRO A 24 -6.15 -9.03 -3.84
C PRO A 24 -5.82 -7.62 -4.39
N ILE A 25 -5.02 -6.88 -3.64
CA ILE A 25 -4.54 -5.54 -4.01
C ILE A 25 -3.02 -5.47 -3.98
N ILE A 26 -2.48 -4.54 -4.76
CA ILE A 26 -1.05 -4.23 -4.81
C ILE A 26 -0.85 -2.78 -4.38
N ILE A 27 0.17 -2.54 -3.58
CA ILE A 27 0.61 -1.19 -3.21
C ILE A 27 1.87 -0.88 -4.00
N VAL A 28 1.89 0.25 -4.68
CA VAL A 28 3.02 0.74 -5.48
C VAL A 28 3.64 1.93 -4.77
N LEU A 29 4.94 1.86 -4.51
CA LEU A 29 5.72 2.91 -3.87
C LEU A 29 6.54 3.63 -4.93
N ASP A 30 6.06 4.81 -5.33
CA ASP A 30 6.66 5.63 -6.38
C ASP A 30 7.72 6.56 -5.80
N ASN A 31 9.00 6.18 -5.97
CA ASN A 31 10.14 6.99 -5.55
C ASN A 31 10.12 7.38 -4.06
N ILE A 32 9.70 6.49 -3.17
CA ILE A 32 9.71 6.73 -1.72
C ILE A 32 11.14 6.85 -1.20
N ARG A 33 11.46 7.98 -0.57
CA ARG A 33 12.82 8.33 -0.12
C ARG A 33 13.15 7.70 1.24
N SER A 34 12.19 7.65 2.14
CA SER A 34 12.41 7.18 3.52
C SER A 34 12.31 5.66 3.60
N MET A 35 13.41 5.01 3.96
CA MET A 35 13.45 3.58 4.23
C MET A 35 12.57 3.19 5.41
N GLU A 36 12.38 4.09 6.38
CA GLU A 36 11.47 3.89 7.52
C GLU A 36 10.01 3.85 7.05
N ASN A 37 9.65 4.70 6.08
CA ASN A 37 8.32 4.64 5.45
C ASN A 37 8.14 3.33 4.69
N VAL A 38 9.13 2.89 3.92
CA VAL A 38 9.09 1.59 3.20
C VAL A 38 8.85 0.45 4.18
N GLY A 39 9.60 0.39 5.29
CA GLY A 39 9.40 -0.62 6.33
C GLY A 39 8.02 -0.55 6.99
N ALA A 40 7.49 0.64 7.21
CA ALA A 40 6.13 0.83 7.73
C ALA A 40 5.06 0.32 6.75
N PHE A 41 5.27 0.49 5.43
CA PHE A 41 4.40 -0.12 4.41
C PHE A 41 4.41 -1.64 4.47
N PHE A 42 5.59 -2.28 4.58
CA PHE A 42 5.68 -3.73 4.77
C PHE A 42 4.89 -4.19 5.98
N ARG A 43 5.08 -3.55 7.13
CA ARG A 43 4.38 -3.91 8.37
C ARG A 43 2.86 -3.75 8.26
N THR A 44 2.40 -2.71 7.58
CA THR A 44 0.96 -2.47 7.39
C THR A 44 0.38 -3.45 6.36
N ALA A 45 1.13 -3.73 5.29
CA ALA A 45 0.74 -4.72 4.28
C ALA A 45 0.61 -6.13 4.88
N ASP A 46 1.52 -6.52 5.79
CA ASP A 46 1.42 -7.76 6.57
C ASP A 46 0.11 -7.80 7.38
N ALA A 47 -0.19 -6.73 8.12
CA ALA A 47 -1.36 -6.66 9.00
C ALA A 47 -2.69 -6.90 8.25
N PHE A 48 -2.79 -6.47 6.98
CA PHE A 48 -4.00 -6.60 6.15
C PHE A 48 -3.88 -7.66 5.06
N ARG A 49 -2.83 -8.49 5.10
CA ARG A 49 -2.52 -9.53 4.11
C ARG A 49 -2.60 -9.00 2.67
N ILE A 50 -2.01 -7.83 2.43
CA ILE A 50 -1.90 -7.24 1.08
C ILE A 50 -1.11 -8.20 0.19
N LYS A 51 -1.52 -8.33 -1.07
CA LYS A 51 -0.95 -9.30 -2.00
C LYS A 51 0.53 -9.06 -2.27
N ALA A 52 0.93 -7.80 -2.56
CA ALA A 52 2.32 -7.45 -2.78
C ALA A 52 2.59 -5.95 -2.67
N LEU A 53 3.85 -5.59 -2.47
CA LEU A 53 4.39 -4.24 -2.62
C LEU A 53 5.24 -4.17 -3.90
N TYR A 54 5.03 -3.15 -4.72
CA TYR A 54 5.89 -2.81 -5.87
C TYR A 54 6.73 -1.60 -5.50
N LEU A 55 8.05 -1.78 -5.52
CA LEU A 55 9.04 -0.77 -5.12
C LEU A 55 9.63 -0.18 -6.38
N CYS A 56 9.42 1.12 -6.63
CA CYS A 56 9.76 1.74 -7.91
C CYS A 56 10.81 2.83 -7.76
N GLY A 57 11.67 2.96 -8.76
CA GLY A 57 12.67 4.00 -8.86
C GLY A 57 13.68 3.99 -7.71
N ILE A 58 13.78 5.10 -6.96
CA ILE A 58 14.70 5.24 -5.83
C ILE A 58 14.22 4.56 -4.55
N THR A 59 13.04 3.96 -4.54
CA THR A 59 12.51 3.25 -3.38
C THR A 59 13.45 2.12 -2.98
N ALA A 60 13.93 2.15 -1.74
CA ALA A 60 14.86 1.16 -1.22
C ALA A 60 14.22 -0.23 -1.12
N GLN A 61 15.05 -1.27 -1.31
CA GLN A 61 14.65 -2.67 -1.34
C GLN A 61 15.19 -3.43 -0.14
N PRO A 62 14.44 -4.44 0.39
CA PRO A 62 15.04 -5.41 1.30
C PRO A 62 16.18 -6.23 0.60
N PRO A 63 17.17 -6.75 1.36
CA PRO A 63 17.35 -6.54 2.80
C PRO A 63 18.04 -5.20 3.08
N HIS A 64 17.48 -4.42 3.98
CA HIS A 64 18.08 -3.17 4.44
C HIS A 64 17.77 -2.93 5.92
N ARG A 65 18.79 -2.55 6.72
CA ARG A 65 18.69 -2.38 8.17
C ARG A 65 17.56 -1.42 8.59
N GLU A 66 17.45 -0.27 7.91
CA GLU A 66 16.46 0.75 8.27
C GLU A 66 15.04 0.34 7.85
N ILE A 67 14.88 -0.47 6.79
CA ILE A 67 13.60 -1.10 6.44
C ILE A 67 13.22 -2.09 7.54
N HIS A 68 14.14 -3.02 7.90
CA HIS A 68 13.90 -4.05 8.91
C HIS A 68 13.48 -3.47 10.26
N LYS A 69 14.08 -2.33 10.66
CA LYS A 69 13.80 -1.65 11.92
C LYS A 69 12.31 -1.26 12.11
N THR A 70 11.62 -0.91 11.03
CA THR A 70 10.20 -0.54 11.07
C THR A 70 9.28 -1.64 10.57
N ALA A 71 9.73 -2.47 9.63
CA ALA A 71 9.00 -3.63 9.12
C ALA A 71 8.89 -4.76 10.15
N LEU A 72 9.89 -4.90 11.05
CA LEU A 72 9.94 -5.92 12.11
C LEU A 72 9.77 -7.36 11.57
N GLY A 73 10.36 -7.66 10.41
CA GLY A 73 10.31 -8.97 9.75
C GLY A 73 9.16 -9.14 8.76
N ALA A 74 8.28 -8.14 8.59
CA ALA A 74 7.19 -8.22 7.62
C ALA A 74 7.69 -8.30 6.17
N GLU A 75 8.90 -7.84 5.89
CA GLU A 75 9.56 -7.98 4.60
C GLU A 75 9.89 -9.44 4.21
N ASP A 76 9.83 -10.37 5.17
CA ASP A 76 10.00 -11.81 4.94
C ASP A 76 8.67 -12.50 4.61
N SER A 77 7.54 -11.90 4.96
CA SER A 77 6.20 -12.46 4.77
C SER A 77 5.46 -11.85 3.58
N VAL A 78 5.58 -10.54 3.36
CA VAL A 78 4.91 -9.83 2.27
C VAL A 78 5.69 -9.95 0.97
N ASP A 79 5.05 -10.41 -0.10
CA ASP A 79 5.66 -10.44 -1.43
C ASP A 79 5.96 -9.03 -1.93
N TRP A 80 7.07 -8.88 -2.63
CA TRP A 80 7.45 -7.60 -3.24
C TRP A 80 8.22 -7.79 -4.55
N MET A 81 8.19 -6.76 -5.40
CA MET A 81 8.95 -6.69 -6.64
C MET A 81 9.54 -5.29 -6.79
N TYR A 82 10.71 -5.20 -7.44
CA TYR A 82 11.32 -3.92 -7.80
C TYR A 82 11.16 -3.62 -9.29
N PHE A 83 10.91 -2.36 -9.60
CA PHE A 83 10.84 -1.81 -10.97
C PHE A 83 11.74 -0.58 -11.09
N LYS A 84 12.42 -0.44 -12.21
CA LYS A 84 13.26 0.74 -12.46
C LYS A 84 12.45 2.03 -12.50
N THR A 85 11.24 1.95 -13.02
CA THR A 85 10.30 3.07 -13.09
C THR A 85 8.91 2.64 -12.66
N THR A 86 8.11 3.60 -12.23
CA THR A 86 6.72 3.33 -11.84
C THR A 86 5.85 3.02 -13.05
N GLN A 87 6.20 3.55 -14.22
CA GLN A 87 5.55 3.23 -15.49
C GLN A 87 5.67 1.73 -15.84
N GLU A 88 6.89 1.13 -15.68
CA GLU A 88 7.07 -0.33 -15.89
C GLU A 88 6.15 -1.16 -14.97
N ALA A 89 6.00 -0.72 -13.70
CA ALA A 89 5.07 -1.37 -12.77
C ALA A 89 3.61 -1.24 -13.23
N CYS A 90 3.21 -0.05 -13.70
CA CYS A 90 1.86 0.20 -14.22
C CYS A 90 1.55 -0.63 -15.48
N GLU A 91 2.50 -0.74 -16.41
CA GLU A 91 2.36 -1.57 -17.61
C GLU A 91 2.15 -3.05 -17.24
N MET A 92 2.94 -3.56 -16.29
CA MET A 92 2.76 -4.93 -15.79
C MET A 92 1.39 -5.11 -15.11
N LEU A 93 0.95 -4.15 -14.31
CA LEU A 93 -0.34 -4.19 -13.64
C LEU A 93 -1.49 -4.21 -14.66
N HIS A 94 -1.46 -3.34 -15.68
CA HIS A 94 -2.45 -3.31 -16.76
C HIS A 94 -2.49 -4.64 -17.53
N ALA A 95 -1.32 -5.17 -17.91
CA ALA A 95 -1.22 -6.46 -18.61
C ALA A 95 -1.82 -7.61 -17.80
N ASN A 96 -1.82 -7.51 -16.47
CA ASN A 96 -2.43 -8.48 -15.57
C ASN A 96 -3.87 -8.12 -15.15
N GLY A 97 -4.48 -7.09 -15.74
CA GLY A 97 -5.87 -6.71 -15.55
C GLY A 97 -6.15 -6.04 -14.20
N TYR A 98 -5.16 -5.36 -13.62
CA TYR A 98 -5.35 -4.52 -12.44
C TYR A 98 -5.87 -3.14 -12.82
N ARG A 99 -6.82 -2.63 -12.03
CA ARG A 99 -7.21 -1.23 -12.04
C ARG A 99 -6.22 -0.45 -11.18
N ILE A 100 -5.76 0.69 -11.66
CA ILE A 100 -4.72 1.48 -11.00
C ILE A 100 -5.31 2.79 -10.49
N PHE A 101 -5.01 3.14 -9.25
CA PHE A 101 -5.47 4.36 -8.58
C PHE A 101 -4.27 5.10 -7.99
N ALA A 102 -4.19 6.41 -8.20
CA ALA A 102 -3.23 7.25 -7.48
C ALA A 102 -3.81 7.64 -6.11
N VAL A 103 -3.01 7.59 -5.06
CA VAL A 103 -3.38 8.18 -3.76
C VAL A 103 -2.77 9.57 -3.71
N GLU A 104 -3.54 10.55 -4.18
CA GLU A 104 -3.05 11.93 -4.39
C GLU A 104 -4.19 12.94 -4.37
N GLN A 105 -3.86 14.19 -4.05
CA GLN A 105 -4.78 15.32 -4.10
C GLN A 105 -4.67 16.01 -5.47
N VAL A 106 -5.54 15.61 -6.39
CA VAL A 106 -5.61 16.19 -7.75
C VAL A 106 -7.03 16.66 -8.05
N GLU A 107 -7.17 17.44 -9.13
CA GLU A 107 -8.48 17.82 -9.63
C GLU A 107 -9.33 16.57 -9.94
N ASP A 108 -10.60 16.59 -9.57
CA ASP A 108 -11.55 15.48 -9.73
C ASP A 108 -11.19 14.16 -8.98
N SER A 109 -10.35 14.21 -7.93
CA SER A 109 -10.11 13.06 -7.05
C SER A 109 -11.39 12.62 -6.33
N ILE A 110 -11.51 11.32 -6.10
CA ILE A 110 -12.60 10.76 -5.27
C ILE A 110 -12.16 10.73 -3.81
N LYS A 111 -13.00 11.19 -2.89
CA LYS A 111 -12.72 11.08 -1.47
C LYS A 111 -12.76 9.63 -0.99
N LEU A 112 -11.80 9.26 -0.13
CA LEU A 112 -11.63 7.87 0.31
C LEU A 112 -12.87 7.29 0.99
N ASP A 113 -13.65 8.09 1.69
CA ASP A 113 -14.90 7.68 2.33
C ASP A 113 -16.04 7.39 1.33
N GLU A 114 -15.98 7.99 0.14
CA GLU A 114 -16.91 7.75 -0.97
C GLU A 114 -16.42 6.66 -1.93
N PHE A 115 -15.11 6.40 -1.92
CA PHE A 115 -14.46 5.42 -2.79
C PHE A 115 -14.90 3.99 -2.45
N LYS A 116 -15.20 3.20 -3.47
CA LYS A 116 -15.55 1.78 -3.34
C LYS A 116 -14.44 0.90 -3.90
N ALA A 117 -13.73 0.24 -3.00
CA ALA A 117 -12.65 -0.65 -3.38
C ALA A 117 -13.13 -1.79 -4.27
N THR A 118 -12.28 -2.18 -5.22
CA THR A 118 -12.50 -3.33 -6.09
C THR A 118 -11.35 -4.32 -5.96
N GLU A 119 -11.66 -5.61 -6.14
CA GLU A 119 -10.62 -6.63 -6.27
C GLU A 119 -9.73 -6.36 -7.51
N LYS A 120 -8.52 -6.89 -7.49
CA LYS A 120 -7.56 -6.70 -8.58
C LYS A 120 -7.24 -5.22 -8.85
N SER A 121 -6.99 -4.48 -7.79
CA SER A 121 -6.63 -3.06 -7.87
C SER A 121 -5.23 -2.80 -7.31
N ALA A 122 -4.61 -1.72 -7.78
CA ALA A 122 -3.32 -1.24 -7.32
C ALA A 122 -3.43 0.23 -6.91
N TYR A 123 -2.71 0.61 -5.85
CA TYR A 123 -2.73 1.95 -5.28
C TYR A 123 -1.31 2.50 -5.22
N ILE A 124 -1.08 3.63 -5.90
CA ILE A 124 0.22 4.27 -6.01
C ILE A 124 0.33 5.36 -4.95
N PHE A 125 1.41 5.29 -4.16
CA PHE A 125 1.80 6.30 -3.18
C PHE A 125 3.06 6.98 -3.66
N GLY A 126 3.02 8.29 -3.76
CA GLY A 126 4.08 9.09 -4.33
C GLY A 126 5.15 9.51 -3.33
N ASN A 127 6.19 10.12 -3.86
CA ASN A 127 7.31 10.72 -3.15
C ASN A 127 6.84 11.69 -2.07
N GLU A 128 7.58 11.75 -0.95
CA GLU A 128 7.22 12.60 0.21
C GLU A 128 7.27 14.11 -0.07
N VAL A 129 7.91 14.52 -1.15
CA VAL A 129 8.06 15.94 -1.54
C VAL A 129 7.17 16.28 -2.72
N ASP A 130 7.25 15.47 -3.78
CA ASP A 130 6.66 15.78 -5.08
C ASP A 130 5.33 15.05 -5.33
N GLY A 131 4.94 14.12 -4.44
CA GLY A 131 3.74 13.29 -4.64
C GLY A 131 3.94 12.21 -5.70
N VAL A 132 2.86 11.76 -6.31
CA VAL A 132 2.86 10.81 -7.43
C VAL A 132 3.37 11.54 -8.69
N ASP A 133 4.35 10.95 -9.38
CA ASP A 133 4.93 11.55 -10.60
C ASP A 133 3.86 11.75 -11.67
N ASP A 134 3.83 12.95 -12.27
CA ASP A 134 2.84 13.34 -13.29
C ASP A 134 2.80 12.37 -14.47
N SER A 135 3.94 11.77 -14.82
CA SER A 135 4.04 10.78 -15.91
C SER A 135 3.34 9.44 -15.59
N VAL A 136 3.00 9.21 -14.33
CA VAL A 136 2.29 8.02 -13.85
C VAL A 136 0.77 8.20 -13.86
N LEU A 137 0.29 9.43 -13.68
CA LEU A 137 -1.16 9.73 -13.63
C LEU A 137 -1.95 9.22 -14.85
N PRO A 138 -1.43 9.26 -16.10
CA PRO A 138 -2.14 8.71 -17.26
C PRO A 138 -2.40 7.20 -17.21
N TYR A 139 -1.68 6.44 -16.36
CA TYR A 139 -1.94 5.02 -16.12
C TYR A 139 -3.04 4.78 -15.11
N CYS A 140 -3.43 5.80 -14.35
CA CYS A 140 -4.42 5.69 -13.29
C CYS A 140 -5.82 5.89 -13.85
N GLU A 141 -6.76 5.06 -13.40
CA GLU A 141 -8.18 5.21 -13.73
C GLU A 141 -8.78 6.43 -13.00
N GLN A 142 -8.32 6.66 -11.77
CA GLN A 142 -8.79 7.72 -10.91
C GLN A 142 -7.75 8.01 -9.80
N ALA A 143 -7.81 9.20 -9.21
CA ALA A 143 -7.14 9.49 -7.96
C ALA A 143 -8.09 9.37 -6.77
N VAL A 144 -7.55 8.93 -5.64
CA VAL A 144 -8.27 8.81 -4.37
C VAL A 144 -7.56 9.68 -3.35
N GLU A 145 -8.28 10.59 -2.72
CA GLU A 145 -7.73 11.47 -1.69
C GLU A 145 -8.26 11.15 -0.30
N ILE A 146 -7.41 11.31 0.70
CA ILE A 146 -7.81 11.27 2.11
C ILE A 146 -8.28 12.68 2.49
N PRO A 147 -9.55 12.87 2.90
CA PRO A 147 -10.02 14.19 3.33
C PRO A 147 -9.21 14.71 4.52
N GLN A 148 -8.77 15.95 4.44
CA GLN A 148 -7.96 16.61 5.46
C GLN A 148 -8.54 17.99 5.77
N GLU A 149 -8.63 18.34 7.07
CA GLU A 149 -9.17 19.63 7.55
C GLU A 149 -8.13 20.43 8.35
N GLY A 150 -6.89 19.95 8.35
CA GLY A 150 -5.80 20.55 9.13
C GLY A 150 -5.07 21.68 8.39
N THR A 151 -3.99 22.17 9.00
CA THR A 151 -3.14 23.23 8.44
C THR A 151 -2.03 22.72 7.55
N LYS A 152 -1.78 21.42 7.50
CA LYS A 152 -0.73 20.81 6.68
C LYS A 152 -1.29 20.35 5.35
N HIS A 153 -0.45 20.41 4.31
CA HIS A 153 -0.84 20.05 2.95
C HIS A 153 -0.96 18.55 2.72
N SER A 154 -0.24 17.74 3.51
CA SER A 154 -0.22 16.28 3.36
C SER A 154 0.00 15.54 4.68
N LEU A 155 -0.36 14.28 4.71
CA LEU A 155 0.01 13.32 5.74
C LEU A 155 1.36 12.68 5.42
N ASN A 156 2.02 12.09 6.42
CA ASN A 156 3.13 11.18 6.16
C ASN A 156 2.64 10.04 5.26
N VAL A 157 3.43 9.68 4.23
CA VAL A 157 3.03 8.72 3.21
C VAL A 157 2.71 7.33 3.78
N SER A 158 3.44 6.87 4.79
CA SER A 158 3.14 5.57 5.42
C SER A 158 1.88 5.61 6.30
N VAL A 159 1.54 6.76 6.86
CA VAL A 159 0.26 6.98 7.55
C VAL A 159 -0.88 6.95 6.54
N SER A 160 -0.75 7.65 5.41
CA SER A 160 -1.70 7.58 4.30
C SER A 160 -1.88 6.15 3.82
N GLY A 161 -0.78 5.41 3.67
CA GLY A 161 -0.79 3.98 3.34
C GLY A 161 -1.61 3.15 4.31
N GLY A 162 -1.46 3.39 5.62
CA GLY A 162 -2.23 2.69 6.65
C GLY A 162 -3.73 2.96 6.57
N ILE A 163 -4.12 4.22 6.38
CA ILE A 163 -5.52 4.64 6.25
C ILE A 163 -6.16 4.00 5.03
N VAL A 164 -5.51 4.10 3.87
CA VAL A 164 -6.03 3.58 2.59
C VAL A 164 -6.11 2.05 2.62
N MET A 165 -5.03 1.36 3.03
CA MET A 165 -5.02 -0.11 3.10
C MET A 165 -6.11 -0.65 4.04
N TYR A 166 -6.32 -0.01 5.19
CA TYR A 166 -7.40 -0.41 6.10
C TYR A 166 -8.79 -0.20 5.50
N ASN A 167 -9.03 0.95 4.86
CA ASN A 167 -10.31 1.24 4.22
C ASN A 167 -10.64 0.18 3.15
N ILE A 168 -9.69 -0.09 2.26
CA ILE A 168 -9.87 -1.08 1.18
C ILE A 168 -10.05 -2.49 1.74
N PHE A 169 -9.23 -2.91 2.69
CA PHE A 169 -9.36 -4.20 3.36
C PHE A 169 -10.75 -4.39 3.98
N LYS A 170 -11.25 -3.38 4.68
CA LYS A 170 -12.58 -3.37 5.29
C LYS A 170 -13.68 -3.52 4.22
N ASP A 171 -13.60 -2.75 3.13
CA ASP A 171 -14.59 -2.78 2.05
C ASP A 171 -14.64 -4.14 1.37
N LEU A 172 -13.47 -4.71 1.02
CA LEU A 172 -13.40 -6.02 0.36
C LEU A 172 -13.85 -7.16 1.27
N LYS A 173 -13.59 -7.05 2.58
CA LYS A 173 -14.03 -8.03 3.56
C LYS A 173 -15.55 -8.02 3.75
N ASN A 174 -16.16 -6.84 3.76
CA ASN A 174 -17.62 -6.72 3.87
C ASN A 174 -18.32 -7.33 2.66
N LYS A 175 -17.82 -7.09 1.43
CA LYS A 175 -18.37 -7.66 0.19
C LYS A 175 -18.31 -9.20 0.10
N LYS A 176 -17.43 -9.86 0.86
CA LYS A 176 -17.36 -11.32 0.92
C LYS A 176 -18.37 -11.93 1.90
N ASN A 177 -18.96 -11.12 2.76
CA ASN A 177 -19.91 -11.55 3.79
C ASN A 177 -21.38 -11.25 3.40
N ASP A 178 -21.61 -10.51 2.31
CA ASP A 178 -22.89 -10.25 1.67
C ASP A 178 -23.14 -11.24 0.51
#